data_ae28ab9d8ec9412b293d23e63bc61080
#
_entry.id   ae28ab9d8ec9412b293d23e63bc61080
#
_cell.length_a   1.000
_cell.length_b   1.000
_cell.length_c   1.000
_cell.angle_alpha   90.00
_cell.angle_beta   90.00
_cell.angle_gamma   90.00
#
_symmetry.space_group_name_H-M   'P 1'
#
loop_
_entity.id
_entity.type
_entity.pdbx_description
1 polymer ?
#
loop_
_entity_poly.entity_id
_entity_poly.type
_entity_poly.pdbx_seq_one_letter_code
_entity_poly.pdbx_strand_id
1 'polypeptide(L)'
;EPTAGVDPKARRDFWDEIHRLAADGLTVLVSTHYMDEAERCHRISYIAYGRMLATGTVEEVVRDAGLTTFVLRGPDLRPVAREVAGLPGVEQAAPFGTTLHVIGSDAALLEASLKPLAQRHGIGIERGETSLEDVFIQFMGGAQDNIQ
;
A
#
# COMPACT_ATOMS: atom_id res chain seq x y z
N GLU A 1 9.94 2.93 17.60
CA GLU A 1 10.40 3.60 16.36
C GLU A 1 11.88 4.01 16.46
N PRO A 2 12.80 3.06 16.28
CA PRO A 2 14.23 3.31 16.53
C PRO A 2 14.85 4.28 15.54
N THR A 3 14.22 4.52 14.41
CA THR A 3 14.72 5.37 13.31
C THR A 3 14.00 6.71 13.19
N ALA A 4 13.12 7.04 14.13
CA ALA A 4 12.42 8.33 14.15
C ALA A 4 13.42 9.48 14.27
N GLY A 5 13.38 10.42 13.32
CA GLY A 5 14.27 11.59 13.29
C GLY A 5 15.74 11.29 12.94
N VAL A 6 16.04 10.07 12.50
CA VAL A 6 17.39 9.66 12.07
C VAL A 6 17.59 9.97 10.59
N ASP A 7 18.79 10.42 10.22
CA ASP A 7 19.13 10.70 8.83
C ASP A 7 19.12 9.41 7.96
N PRO A 8 18.95 9.54 6.63
CA PRO A 8 18.80 8.37 5.76
C PRO A 8 20.00 7.41 5.76
N LYS A 9 21.22 7.92 5.98
CA LYS A 9 22.42 7.07 6.02
C LYS A 9 22.42 6.24 7.31
N ALA A 10 22.23 6.88 8.46
CA ALA A 10 22.19 6.20 9.75
C ALA A 10 21.02 5.23 9.85
N ARG A 11 19.87 5.52 9.20
CA ARG A 11 18.74 4.59 9.09
C ARG A 11 19.14 3.34 8.30
N ARG A 12 19.87 3.49 7.18
CA ARG A 12 20.35 2.35 6.41
C ARG A 12 21.33 1.50 7.23
N ASP A 13 22.32 2.15 7.85
CA ASP A 13 23.33 1.47 8.67
C ASP A 13 22.68 0.68 9.83
N PHE A 14 21.63 1.23 10.44
CA PHE A 14 20.82 0.55 11.46
C PHE A 14 20.15 -0.72 10.93
N TRP A 15 19.50 -0.65 9.78
CA TRP A 15 18.82 -1.82 9.19
C TRP A 15 19.81 -2.89 8.73
N ASP A 16 20.97 -2.50 8.19
CA ASP A 16 22.03 -3.43 7.82
C ASP A 16 22.53 -4.20 9.05
N GLU A 17 22.69 -3.51 10.19
CA GLU A 17 23.08 -4.14 11.45
C GLU A 17 21.99 -5.06 12.01
N ILE A 18 20.72 -4.67 11.95
CA ILE A 18 19.58 -5.53 12.36
C ILE A 18 19.56 -6.83 11.53
N HIS A 19 19.74 -6.73 10.20
CA HIS A 19 19.78 -7.93 9.36
C HIS A 19 20.98 -8.82 9.66
N ARG A 20 22.14 -8.24 9.94
CA ARG A 20 23.33 -9.00 10.37
C ARG A 20 23.08 -9.76 11.66
N LEU A 21 22.52 -9.10 12.68
CA LEU A 21 22.19 -9.72 13.97
C LEU A 21 21.14 -10.82 13.82
N ALA A 22 20.13 -10.61 12.95
CA ALA A 22 19.12 -11.63 12.67
C ALA A 22 19.73 -12.86 11.97
N ALA A 23 20.67 -12.65 11.04
CA ALA A 23 21.41 -13.74 10.39
C ALA A 23 22.25 -14.55 11.39
N ASP A 24 22.76 -13.90 12.43
CA ASP A 24 23.48 -14.54 13.54
C ASP A 24 22.55 -15.26 14.54
N GLY A 25 21.24 -15.30 14.26
CA GLY A 25 20.24 -16.03 15.05
C GLY A 25 19.52 -15.19 16.11
N LEU A 26 19.72 -13.87 16.15
CA LEU A 26 19.01 -13.00 17.08
C LEU A 26 17.58 -12.76 16.57
N THR A 27 16.59 -12.91 17.44
CA THR A 27 15.21 -12.48 17.16
C THR A 27 15.06 -11.02 17.54
N VAL A 28 14.69 -10.20 16.56
CA VAL A 28 14.56 -8.74 16.72
C VAL A 28 13.11 -8.34 16.49
N LEU A 29 12.53 -7.61 17.44
CA LEU A 29 11.23 -6.96 17.31
C LEU A 29 11.42 -5.46 17.15
N VAL A 30 10.89 -4.92 16.03
CA VAL A 30 10.93 -3.47 15.72
C VAL A 30 9.51 -2.99 15.54
N SER A 31 9.17 -1.84 16.13
CA SER A 31 7.94 -1.13 15.80
C SER A 31 8.26 0.08 14.94
N THR A 32 7.53 0.26 13.87
CA THR A 32 7.65 1.39 12.95
C THR A 32 6.29 1.74 12.33
N HIS A 33 6.13 2.97 11.89
CA HIS A 33 5.00 3.39 11.05
C HIS A 33 5.43 3.64 9.59
N TYR A 34 6.69 3.39 9.26
CA TYR A 34 7.24 3.51 7.92
C TYR A 34 7.09 2.19 7.16
N MET A 35 6.37 2.20 6.04
CA MET A 35 6.13 0.98 5.26
C MET A 35 7.39 0.45 4.59
N ASP A 36 8.29 1.32 4.16
CA ASP A 36 9.61 0.96 3.61
C ASP A 36 10.51 0.23 4.62
N GLU A 37 10.30 0.46 5.92
CA GLU A 37 10.96 -0.28 6.99
C GLU A 37 10.27 -1.62 7.26
N ALA A 38 8.92 -1.64 7.25
CA ALA A 38 8.16 -2.86 7.42
C ALA A 38 8.47 -3.87 6.30
N GLU A 39 8.68 -3.40 5.07
CA GLU A 39 9.08 -4.23 3.92
C GLU A 39 10.46 -4.89 4.07
N ARG A 40 11.31 -4.39 4.97
CA ARG A 40 12.61 -5.01 5.29
C ARG A 40 12.52 -6.15 6.31
N CYS A 41 11.38 -6.31 6.97
CA CYS A 41 11.18 -7.34 7.99
C CYS A 41 10.85 -8.70 7.36
N HIS A 42 11.31 -9.79 7.98
CA HIS A 42 10.93 -11.14 7.57
C HIS A 42 9.45 -11.42 7.79
N ARG A 43 8.89 -10.87 8.84
CA ARG A 43 7.47 -10.95 9.20
C ARG A 43 7.01 -9.64 9.77
N ILE A 44 5.76 -9.31 9.52
CA ILE A 44 5.11 -8.12 10.04
C ILE A 44 3.85 -8.49 10.83
N SER A 45 3.51 -7.65 11.79
CA SER A 45 2.23 -7.68 12.50
C SER A 45 1.66 -6.28 12.47
N TYR A 46 0.54 -6.11 11.77
CA TYR A 46 -0.10 -4.83 11.62
C TYR A 46 -1.14 -4.62 12.71
N ILE A 47 -0.94 -3.59 13.53
CA ILE A 47 -1.80 -3.27 14.67
C ILE A 47 -2.37 -1.86 14.49
N ALA A 48 -3.68 -1.73 14.54
CA ALA A 48 -4.36 -0.44 14.60
C ALA A 48 -5.60 -0.54 15.51
N TYR A 49 -5.91 0.57 16.18
CA TYR A 49 -7.08 0.67 17.08
C TYR A 49 -7.12 -0.44 18.15
N GLY A 50 -5.96 -0.85 18.65
CA GLY A 50 -5.85 -1.92 19.65
C GLY A 50 -6.14 -3.33 19.12
N ARG A 51 -6.23 -3.53 17.80
CA ARG A 51 -6.49 -4.82 17.15
C ARG A 51 -5.37 -5.19 16.21
N MET A 52 -5.07 -6.49 16.15
CA MET A 52 -4.20 -7.04 15.11
C MET A 52 -5.01 -7.23 13.84
N LEU A 53 -4.66 -6.50 12.79
CA LEU A 53 -5.38 -6.51 11.52
C LEU A 53 -4.79 -7.51 10.52
N ALA A 54 -3.47 -7.68 10.53
CA ALA A 54 -2.78 -8.66 9.70
C ALA A 54 -1.48 -9.12 10.36
N THR A 55 -1.03 -10.33 10.02
CA THR A 55 0.26 -10.87 10.42
C THR A 55 0.75 -11.87 9.37
N GLY A 56 2.04 -11.85 9.06
CA GLY A 56 2.63 -12.74 8.07
C GLY A 56 3.93 -12.18 7.49
N THR A 57 4.41 -12.75 6.40
CA THR A 57 5.40 -12.09 5.54
C THR A 57 4.73 -10.95 4.78
N VAL A 58 5.51 -10.06 4.20
CA VAL A 58 4.95 -8.95 3.38
C VAL A 58 4.11 -9.50 2.23
N GLU A 59 4.60 -10.53 1.55
CA GLU A 59 3.89 -11.18 0.44
C GLU A 59 2.58 -11.84 0.90
N GLU A 60 2.58 -12.48 2.07
CA GLU A 60 1.36 -13.07 2.65
C GLU A 60 0.33 -11.98 2.95
N VAL A 61 0.74 -10.89 3.61
CA VAL A 61 -0.16 -9.81 3.99
C VAL A 61 -0.74 -9.10 2.76
N VAL A 62 0.07 -8.82 1.74
CA VAL A 62 -0.40 -8.20 0.49
C VAL A 62 -1.35 -9.12 -0.27
N ARG A 63 -1.01 -10.41 -0.41
CA ARG A 63 -1.87 -11.40 -1.08
C ARG A 63 -3.20 -11.57 -0.35
N ASP A 64 -3.16 -11.71 0.97
CA ASP A 64 -4.34 -12.03 1.78
C ASP A 64 -5.28 -10.82 1.92
N ALA A 65 -4.78 -9.60 1.68
CA ALA A 65 -5.61 -8.41 1.54
C ALA A 65 -6.57 -8.48 0.34
N GLY A 66 -6.26 -9.29 -0.69
CA GLY A 66 -7.12 -9.51 -1.84
C GLY A 66 -7.35 -8.29 -2.72
N LEU A 67 -6.46 -7.31 -2.65
CA LEU A 67 -6.58 -6.06 -3.41
C LEU A 67 -6.00 -6.20 -4.82
N THR A 68 -6.58 -5.45 -5.75
CA THR A 68 -6.08 -5.26 -7.11
C THR A 68 -5.79 -3.79 -7.32
N THR A 69 -4.61 -3.50 -7.85
CA THR A 69 -4.18 -2.14 -8.19
C THR A 69 -4.14 -1.96 -9.70
N PHE A 70 -4.74 -0.88 -10.19
CA PHE A 70 -4.55 -0.37 -11.55
C PHE A 70 -3.80 0.95 -11.50
N VAL A 71 -2.84 1.10 -12.40
CA VAL A 71 -2.03 2.31 -12.55
C VAL A 71 -2.49 3.05 -13.79
N LEU A 72 -2.95 4.27 -13.60
CA LEU A 72 -3.37 5.16 -14.66
C LEU A 72 -2.22 6.14 -15.00
N ARG A 73 -1.95 6.30 -16.29
CA ARG A 73 -0.88 7.17 -16.80
C ARG A 73 -1.42 8.13 -17.86
N GLY A 74 -1.08 9.39 -17.72
CA GLY A 74 -1.51 10.42 -18.68
C GLY A 74 -0.90 11.79 -18.38
N PRO A 75 -1.09 12.76 -19.27
CA PRO A 75 -0.48 14.09 -19.12
C PRO A 75 -1.09 14.92 -17.99
N ASP A 76 -2.39 14.75 -17.74
CA ASP A 76 -3.09 15.39 -16.60
C ASP A 76 -4.12 14.44 -16.00
N LEU A 77 -3.80 13.93 -14.82
CA LEU A 77 -4.65 13.00 -14.10
C LEU A 77 -5.57 13.67 -13.04
N ARG A 78 -5.51 14.98 -12.87
CA ARG A 78 -6.31 15.68 -11.85
C ARG A 78 -7.82 15.59 -12.10
N PRO A 79 -8.34 15.76 -13.34
CA PRO A 79 -9.76 15.54 -13.61
C PRO A 79 -10.15 14.08 -13.39
N VAL A 80 -9.27 13.16 -13.82
CA VAL A 80 -9.46 11.71 -13.70
C VAL A 80 -9.57 11.28 -12.24
N ALA A 81 -8.70 11.78 -11.36
CA ALA A 81 -8.69 11.45 -9.94
C ALA A 81 -10.02 11.77 -9.24
N ARG A 82 -10.68 12.88 -9.64
CA ARG A 82 -11.99 13.25 -9.09
C ARG A 82 -13.11 12.32 -9.56
N GLU A 83 -13.05 11.92 -10.82
CA GLU A 83 -14.07 11.06 -11.43
C GLU A 83 -13.94 9.60 -10.94
N VAL A 84 -12.71 9.11 -10.83
CA VAL A 84 -12.38 7.75 -10.40
C VAL A 84 -12.94 7.42 -9.01
N ALA A 85 -12.87 8.35 -8.08
CA ALA A 85 -13.29 8.12 -6.69
C ALA A 85 -14.77 7.73 -6.54
N GLY A 86 -15.61 8.03 -7.55
CA GLY A 86 -17.03 7.69 -7.54
C GLY A 86 -17.39 6.46 -8.39
N LEU A 87 -16.41 5.79 -8.98
CA LEU A 87 -16.69 4.65 -9.87
C LEU A 87 -16.92 3.36 -9.09
N PRO A 88 -17.78 2.44 -9.60
CA PRO A 88 -18.00 1.14 -9.03
C PRO A 88 -16.69 0.34 -8.93
N GLY A 89 -16.48 -0.33 -7.79
CA GLY A 89 -15.30 -1.15 -7.53
C GLY A 89 -14.06 -0.38 -7.09
N VAL A 90 -14.10 0.96 -7.11
CA VAL A 90 -13.02 1.79 -6.58
C VAL A 90 -13.19 1.96 -5.07
N GLU A 91 -12.25 1.43 -4.32
CA GLU A 91 -12.19 1.57 -2.87
C GLU A 91 -11.22 2.67 -2.47
N GLN A 92 -10.16 2.87 -3.28
CA GLN A 92 -9.16 3.90 -3.05
C GLN A 92 -8.61 4.41 -4.37
N ALA A 93 -8.31 5.71 -4.44
CA ALA A 93 -7.57 6.32 -5.53
C ALA A 93 -6.57 7.32 -4.95
N ALA A 94 -5.29 7.13 -5.22
CA ALA A 94 -4.21 7.95 -4.70
C ALA A 94 -3.20 8.34 -5.79
N PRO A 95 -2.82 9.61 -5.89
CA PRO A 95 -1.74 10.01 -6.78
C PRO A 95 -0.40 9.46 -6.27
N PHE A 96 0.39 8.92 -7.19
CA PHE A 96 1.72 8.40 -6.91
C PHE A 96 2.71 8.94 -7.96
N GLY A 97 3.45 9.98 -7.60
CA GLY A 97 4.30 10.70 -8.55
C GLY A 97 3.49 11.24 -9.74
N THR A 98 3.76 10.74 -10.94
CA THR A 98 3.07 11.12 -12.19
C THR A 98 1.95 10.16 -12.58
N THR A 99 1.60 9.22 -11.70
CA THR A 99 0.56 8.20 -11.94
C THR A 99 -0.56 8.34 -10.93
N LEU A 100 -1.69 7.70 -11.21
CA LEU A 100 -2.79 7.53 -10.27
C LEU A 100 -2.98 6.03 -10.02
N HIS A 101 -2.83 5.61 -8.78
CA HIS A 101 -3.11 4.25 -8.35
C HIS A 101 -4.58 4.14 -7.95
N VAL A 102 -5.27 3.17 -8.50
CA VAL A 102 -6.67 2.89 -8.21
C VAL A 102 -6.80 1.46 -7.74
N ILE A 103 -7.40 1.28 -6.59
CA ILE A 103 -7.38 0.03 -5.84
C ILE A 103 -8.80 -0.39 -5.51
N GLY A 104 -9.05 -1.68 -5.57
CA GLY A 104 -10.28 -2.32 -5.18
C GLY A 104 -10.14 -3.83 -5.02
N SER A 105 -11.11 -4.44 -4.37
CA SER A 105 -11.13 -5.89 -4.11
C SER A 105 -11.72 -6.69 -5.27
N ASP A 106 -12.60 -6.10 -6.09
CA ASP A 106 -13.17 -6.73 -7.28
C ASP A 106 -12.44 -6.26 -8.54
N ALA A 107 -11.48 -7.06 -8.99
CA ALA A 107 -10.64 -6.76 -10.15
C ALA A 107 -11.47 -6.59 -11.45
N ALA A 108 -12.51 -7.40 -11.63
CA ALA A 108 -13.32 -7.36 -12.85
C ALA A 108 -14.19 -6.09 -12.91
N LEU A 109 -14.83 -5.77 -11.80
CA LEU A 109 -15.65 -4.56 -11.67
C LEU A 109 -14.77 -3.31 -11.81
N LEU A 110 -13.61 -3.30 -11.16
CA LEU A 110 -12.66 -2.19 -11.21
C LEU A 110 -12.18 -1.95 -12.65
N GLU A 111 -11.77 -3.00 -13.34
CA GLU A 111 -11.32 -2.92 -14.73
C GLU A 111 -12.44 -2.44 -15.67
N ALA A 112 -13.65 -2.97 -15.51
CA ALA A 112 -14.81 -2.58 -16.30
C ALA A 112 -15.18 -1.09 -16.12
N SER A 113 -15.00 -0.56 -14.92
CA SER A 113 -15.25 0.85 -14.60
C SER A 113 -14.16 1.78 -15.13
N LEU A 114 -12.90 1.35 -15.08
CA LEU A 114 -11.75 2.16 -15.46
C LEU A 114 -11.52 2.24 -16.99
N LYS A 115 -11.82 1.18 -17.74
CA LYS A 115 -11.61 1.16 -19.20
C LYS A 115 -12.35 2.27 -19.94
N PRO A 116 -13.66 2.50 -19.73
CA PRO A 116 -14.37 3.60 -20.40
C PRO A 116 -13.82 4.98 -20.02
N LEU A 117 -13.43 5.15 -18.75
CA LEU A 117 -12.81 6.37 -18.26
C LEU A 117 -11.48 6.64 -18.97
N ALA A 118 -10.62 5.64 -19.03
CA ALA A 118 -9.32 5.74 -19.68
C ALA A 118 -9.46 6.10 -21.16
N GLN A 119 -10.41 5.50 -21.86
CA GLN A 119 -10.72 5.83 -23.26
C GLN A 119 -11.19 7.27 -23.44
N ARG A 120 -12.10 7.76 -22.60
CA ARG A 120 -12.61 9.14 -22.68
C ARG A 120 -11.53 10.19 -22.48
N HIS A 121 -10.61 9.92 -21.56
CA HIS A 121 -9.52 10.85 -21.22
C HIS A 121 -8.24 10.61 -22.03
N GLY A 122 -8.18 9.59 -22.88
CA GLY A 122 -7.00 9.25 -23.68
C GLY A 122 -5.79 8.88 -22.82
N ILE A 123 -6.01 8.21 -21.68
CA ILE A 123 -4.98 7.80 -20.73
C ILE A 123 -4.72 6.31 -20.80
N GLY A 124 -3.51 5.91 -20.40
CA GLY A 124 -3.13 4.52 -20.25
C GLY A 124 -3.66 3.94 -18.94
N ILE A 125 -4.02 2.65 -18.98
CA ILE A 125 -4.37 1.85 -17.82
C ILE A 125 -3.60 0.53 -17.88
N GLU A 126 -2.95 0.17 -16.79
CA GLU A 126 -2.24 -1.11 -16.66
C GLU A 126 -2.47 -1.69 -15.26
N ARG A 127 -2.43 -3.01 -15.14
CA ARG A 127 -2.47 -3.67 -13.84
C ARG A 127 -1.10 -3.51 -13.18
N GLY A 128 -1.09 -2.96 -11.97
CA GLY A 128 0.10 -2.78 -11.14
C GLY A 128 0.19 -3.80 -10.03
N GLU A 129 1.32 -3.78 -9.33
CA GLU A 129 1.49 -4.51 -8.08
C GLU A 129 0.86 -3.71 -6.93
N THR A 130 0.16 -4.41 -6.05
CA THR A 130 -0.35 -3.82 -4.81
C THR A 130 0.80 -3.74 -3.81
N SER A 131 1.05 -2.55 -3.27
CA SER A 131 2.08 -2.32 -2.27
C SER A 131 1.58 -2.59 -0.86
N LEU A 132 2.51 -2.75 0.09
CA LEU A 132 2.16 -2.81 1.51
C LEU A 132 1.48 -1.51 1.99
N GLU A 133 1.88 -0.36 1.44
CA GLU A 133 1.27 0.93 1.74
C GLU A 133 -0.21 0.98 1.30
N ASP A 134 -0.53 0.42 0.13
CA ASP A 134 -1.91 0.32 -0.37
C ASP A 134 -2.78 -0.50 0.60
N VAL A 135 -2.26 -1.64 1.06
CA VAL A 135 -2.92 -2.50 2.06
C VAL A 135 -3.11 -1.78 3.38
N PHE A 136 -2.08 -1.05 3.82
CA PHE A 136 -2.12 -0.27 5.05
C PHE A 136 -3.24 0.79 5.01
N ILE A 137 -3.31 1.58 3.93
CA ILE A 137 -4.34 2.62 3.77
C ILE A 137 -5.74 2.01 3.74
N GLN A 138 -5.91 0.86 3.09
CA GLN A 138 -7.17 0.14 3.05
C GLN A 138 -7.61 -0.31 4.46
N PHE A 139 -6.71 -0.87 5.26
CA PHE A 139 -7.01 -1.25 6.63
C PHE A 139 -7.39 -0.07 7.53
N MET A 140 -6.74 1.09 7.32
CA MET A 140 -7.07 2.32 8.04
C MET A 140 -8.44 2.88 7.66
N GLY A 141 -8.80 2.84 6.36
CA GLY A 141 -10.11 3.27 5.86
C GLY A 141 -11.24 2.40 6.42
N GLY A 142 -11.12 1.09 6.29
CA GLY A 142 -12.13 0.15 6.78
C GLY A 142 -12.27 0.11 8.31
N ALA A 143 -11.24 0.53 9.06
CA ALA A 143 -11.32 0.57 10.51
C ALA A 143 -12.08 1.81 11.04
N GLN A 144 -12.15 2.90 10.30
CA GLN A 144 -12.93 4.08 10.67
C GLN A 144 -14.44 3.85 10.54
N ASP A 145 -14.89 3.05 9.56
CA ASP A 145 -16.32 2.76 9.34
C ASP A 145 -16.93 1.86 10.43
N ASN A 146 -16.12 1.23 11.27
CA ASN A 146 -16.57 0.31 12.33
C ASN A 146 -16.64 0.94 13.73
N ILE A 147 -16.46 2.26 13.86
CA ILE A 147 -16.49 2.99 15.16
C ILE A 147 -17.78 3.83 15.32
N GLN A 148 -18.84 3.53 14.56
CA GLN A 148 -20.18 4.10 14.79
C GLN A 148 -21.06 3.14 15.58
#